data_39a6d7a97025abaa65cac895cc78517e
#
_entry.id   39a6d7a97025abaa65cac895cc78517e
#
_cell.length_a   1.000
_cell.length_b   1.000
_cell.length_c   1.000
_cell.angle_alpha   90.00
_cell.angle_beta   90.00
_cell.angle_gamma   90.00
#
_symmetry.space_group_name_H-M   'P 1'
#
loop_
_entity.id
_entity.type
_entity.pdbx_description
1 polymer ?
#
loop_
_entity_poly.entity_id
_entity_poly.type
_entity_poly.pdbx_seq_one_letter_code
_entity_poly.pdbx_strand_id
1 'polypeptide(L)'
;PQNILDIVIIKGDGLPTYHFAHAVDDHLMHTTHVIRSNEWFPSVPLHLELFRALGFKAPKYCHYAPMLKSEAKVDENGNPILDENGETVTFKRKISKRKDPEAAVSYYHQAGIPKESVKEYLMTVANSDFEMWRKNNGSADLYEFPFALKKMSTTEGALFDMDKLIDVSKNVIAEFSAEKVYEDVYSWAERYDSVLKSML
;
A
#
# COMPACT_ATOMS: atom_id res chain seq x y z
N PRO A 1 4.39 13.14 -24.22
CA PRO A 1 4.01 11.84 -24.76
C PRO A 1 2.67 11.96 -25.47
N GLN A 2 2.52 11.27 -26.60
CA GLN A 2 1.27 11.23 -27.35
C GLN A 2 0.62 9.86 -27.16
N ASN A 3 -0.72 9.84 -27.06
CA ASN A 3 -1.48 8.62 -27.22
C ASN A 3 -1.57 8.30 -28.72
N ILE A 4 -1.22 7.08 -29.10
CA ILE A 4 -1.22 6.62 -30.50
C ILE A 4 -2.23 5.49 -30.73
N LEU A 5 -2.99 5.12 -29.71
CA LEU A 5 -3.93 4.01 -29.75
C LEU A 5 -5.36 4.53 -29.56
N ASP A 6 -6.28 4.04 -30.40
CA ASP A 6 -7.70 4.20 -30.18
C ASP A 6 -8.14 3.28 -29.05
N ILE A 7 -8.82 3.83 -28.06
CA ILE A 7 -9.35 3.08 -26.94
C ILE A 7 -10.79 3.43 -26.67
N VAL A 8 -11.51 2.46 -26.13
CA VAL A 8 -12.90 2.65 -25.72
C VAL A 8 -12.91 3.48 -24.42
N ILE A 9 -13.53 4.66 -24.46
CA ILE A 9 -13.73 5.53 -23.30
C ILE A 9 -15.14 5.44 -22.71
N ILE A 10 -16.13 5.10 -23.55
CA ILE A 10 -17.51 4.78 -23.15
C ILE A 10 -17.86 3.41 -23.72
N LYS A 11 -18.36 2.52 -22.87
CA LYS A 11 -18.77 1.16 -23.26
C LYS A 11 -20.10 1.17 -24.02
N GLY A 12 -20.42 0.06 -24.68
CA GLY A 12 -21.67 -0.09 -25.42
C GLY A 12 -22.96 0.02 -24.58
N ASP A 13 -22.86 -0.15 -23.26
CA ASP A 13 -23.94 0.04 -22.28
C ASP A 13 -24.10 1.51 -21.82
N GLY A 14 -23.28 2.43 -22.37
CA GLY A 14 -23.27 3.84 -22.02
C GLY A 14 -22.44 4.19 -20.77
N LEU A 15 -21.90 3.21 -20.06
CA LEU A 15 -21.06 3.46 -18.90
C LEU A 15 -19.63 3.85 -19.29
N PRO A 16 -19.01 4.81 -18.59
CA PRO A 16 -17.61 5.18 -18.86
C PRO A 16 -16.65 4.05 -18.50
N THR A 17 -15.54 3.99 -19.21
CA THR A 17 -14.39 3.25 -18.73
C THR A 17 -13.67 4.04 -17.65
N TYR A 18 -12.76 3.40 -16.91
CA TYR A 18 -11.93 4.07 -15.90
C TYR A 18 -11.23 5.33 -16.43
N HIS A 19 -10.73 5.28 -17.66
CA HIS A 19 -9.98 6.40 -18.25
C HIS A 19 -10.82 7.67 -18.37
N PHE A 20 -12.08 7.54 -18.80
CA PHE A 20 -12.98 8.69 -18.93
C PHE A 20 -13.49 9.15 -17.57
N ALA A 21 -13.91 8.21 -16.71
CA ALA A 21 -14.36 8.49 -15.35
C ALA A 21 -13.28 9.23 -14.55
N HIS A 22 -12.02 8.77 -14.63
CA HIS A 22 -10.88 9.44 -14.00
C HIS A 22 -10.79 10.93 -14.37
N ALA A 23 -10.91 11.27 -15.67
CA ALA A 23 -10.78 12.67 -16.09
C ALA A 23 -11.92 13.55 -15.59
N VAL A 24 -13.16 13.02 -15.60
CA VAL A 24 -14.36 13.75 -15.17
C VAL A 24 -14.42 13.88 -13.64
N ASP A 25 -14.23 12.76 -12.93
CA ASP A 25 -14.35 12.73 -11.47
C ASP A 25 -13.25 13.57 -10.82
N ASP A 26 -12.01 13.45 -11.27
CA ASP A 26 -10.91 14.24 -10.72
C ASP A 26 -11.06 15.74 -10.99
N HIS A 27 -11.64 16.12 -12.14
CA HIS A 27 -11.99 17.51 -12.40
C HIS A 27 -13.06 18.03 -11.43
N LEU A 28 -14.17 17.28 -11.29
CA LEU A 28 -15.31 17.67 -10.45
C LEU A 28 -14.95 17.67 -8.96
N MET A 29 -14.08 16.76 -8.52
CA MET A 29 -13.57 16.67 -7.14
C MET A 29 -12.43 17.65 -6.86
N HIS A 30 -12.00 18.42 -7.86
CA HIS A 30 -10.85 19.34 -7.74
C HIS A 30 -9.55 18.65 -7.31
N THR A 31 -9.33 17.43 -7.76
CA THR A 31 -8.12 16.64 -7.44
C THR A 31 -6.87 17.36 -7.92
N THR A 32 -5.97 17.66 -7.01
CA THR A 32 -4.71 18.37 -7.33
C THR A 32 -3.56 17.41 -7.66
N HIS A 33 -3.53 16.26 -7.00
CA HIS A 33 -2.47 15.24 -7.14
C HIS A 33 -3.09 13.85 -7.21
N VAL A 34 -2.73 13.08 -8.23
CA VAL A 34 -3.07 11.66 -8.39
C VAL A 34 -1.86 10.84 -7.98
N ILE A 35 -2.00 10.09 -6.89
CA ILE A 35 -0.96 9.21 -6.36
C ILE A 35 -1.42 7.78 -6.58
N ARG A 36 -0.69 7.02 -7.40
CA ARG A 36 -1.09 5.67 -7.78
C ARG A 36 0.10 4.79 -8.19
N SER A 37 -0.15 3.48 -8.30
CA SER A 37 0.87 2.52 -8.72
C SER A 37 1.43 2.82 -10.12
N ASN A 38 2.71 2.54 -10.31
CA ASN A 38 3.43 2.75 -11.59
C ASN A 38 2.87 1.93 -12.77
N GLU A 39 2.06 0.91 -12.53
CA GLU A 39 1.33 0.18 -13.58
C GLU A 39 0.42 1.08 -14.41
N TRP A 40 0.01 2.24 -13.87
CA TRP A 40 -0.80 3.24 -14.55
C TRP A 40 0.02 4.27 -15.34
N PHE A 41 1.34 4.19 -15.26
CA PHE A 41 2.21 5.13 -15.98
C PHE A 41 1.99 5.14 -17.51
N PRO A 42 1.79 3.98 -18.17
CA PRO A 42 1.50 3.95 -19.60
C PRO A 42 0.20 4.67 -19.99
N SER A 43 -0.75 4.82 -19.09
CA SER A 43 -2.04 5.49 -19.32
C SER A 43 -1.99 7.01 -19.19
N VAL A 44 -0.88 7.58 -18.69
CA VAL A 44 -0.75 9.04 -18.49
C VAL A 44 -0.95 9.85 -19.77
N PRO A 45 -0.37 9.47 -20.92
CA PRO A 45 -0.57 10.21 -22.16
C PRO A 45 -2.04 10.35 -22.53
N LEU A 46 -2.79 9.25 -22.44
CA LEU A 46 -4.22 9.22 -22.68
C LEU A 46 -4.99 10.11 -21.72
N HIS A 47 -4.70 10.02 -20.42
CA HIS A 47 -5.38 10.85 -19.42
C HIS A 47 -5.14 12.34 -19.65
N LEU A 48 -3.90 12.74 -19.96
CA LEU A 48 -3.60 14.13 -20.29
C LEU A 48 -4.33 14.61 -21.55
N GLU A 49 -4.49 13.74 -22.53
CA GLU A 49 -5.26 14.04 -23.75
C GLU A 49 -6.74 14.21 -23.46
N LEU A 50 -7.33 13.35 -22.62
CA LEU A 50 -8.73 13.47 -22.18
C LEU A 50 -8.96 14.79 -21.42
N PHE A 51 -8.11 15.15 -20.45
CA PHE A 51 -8.20 16.43 -19.77
C PHE A 51 -8.18 17.60 -20.74
N ARG A 52 -7.26 17.57 -21.72
CA ARG A 52 -7.15 18.60 -22.77
C ARG A 52 -8.40 18.67 -23.65
N ALA A 53 -8.91 17.52 -24.11
CA ALA A 53 -10.08 17.44 -24.98
C ALA A 53 -11.36 17.94 -24.29
N LEU A 54 -11.48 17.72 -22.99
CA LEU A 54 -12.60 18.19 -22.16
C LEU A 54 -12.43 19.64 -21.68
N GLY A 55 -11.32 20.29 -21.99
CA GLY A 55 -11.02 21.66 -21.50
C GLY A 55 -10.74 21.72 -19.99
N PHE A 56 -10.35 20.59 -19.38
CA PHE A 56 -10.09 20.50 -17.95
C PHE A 56 -8.60 20.69 -17.64
N LYS A 57 -8.31 21.22 -16.45
CA LYS A 57 -6.95 21.29 -15.94
C LYS A 57 -6.51 19.92 -15.41
N ALA A 58 -5.45 19.34 -15.98
CA ALA A 58 -4.92 18.08 -15.52
C ALA A 58 -4.29 18.19 -14.11
N PRO A 59 -4.47 17.17 -13.25
CA PRO A 59 -3.77 17.08 -11.96
C PRO A 59 -2.28 16.79 -12.15
N LYS A 60 -1.51 16.90 -11.08
CA LYS A 60 -0.14 16.38 -11.04
C LYS A 60 -0.19 14.88 -10.77
N TYR A 61 0.66 14.11 -11.46
CA TYR A 61 0.74 12.66 -11.28
C TYR A 61 2.00 12.27 -10.49
N CYS A 62 1.82 11.41 -9.51
CA CYS A 62 2.88 10.73 -8.80
C CYS A 62 2.64 9.22 -8.90
N HIS A 63 3.60 8.49 -9.48
CA HIS A 63 3.54 7.05 -9.58
C HIS A 63 4.57 6.44 -8.65
N TYR A 64 4.15 5.46 -7.87
CA TYR A 64 5.02 4.73 -6.95
C TYR A 64 5.05 3.23 -7.28
N ALA A 65 6.13 2.57 -6.90
CA ALA A 65 6.24 1.14 -7.07
C ALA A 65 5.31 0.38 -6.11
N PRO A 66 4.65 -0.71 -6.56
CA PRO A 66 3.76 -1.49 -5.71
C PRO A 66 4.55 -2.22 -4.61
N MET A 67 3.87 -2.57 -3.53
CA MET A 67 4.41 -3.52 -2.56
C MET A 67 4.50 -4.91 -3.18
N LEU A 68 5.60 -5.59 -2.96
CA LEU A 68 5.91 -6.90 -3.51
C LEU A 68 5.92 -7.96 -2.41
N LYS A 69 5.76 -9.20 -2.82
CA LYS A 69 5.96 -10.40 -2.00
C LYS A 69 6.92 -11.35 -2.70
N SER A 70 7.81 -11.96 -1.93
CA SER A 70 8.65 -13.06 -2.40
C SER A 70 7.85 -14.36 -2.37
N GLU A 71 7.89 -15.13 -3.44
CA GLU A 71 7.20 -16.41 -3.57
C GLU A 71 8.16 -17.46 -4.12
N ALA A 72 8.13 -18.67 -3.57
CA ALA A 72 8.94 -19.76 -4.05
C ALA A 72 8.53 -20.15 -5.47
N LYS A 73 9.50 -20.39 -6.34
CA LYS A 73 9.25 -21.10 -7.60
C LYS A 73 9.02 -22.56 -7.31
N VAL A 74 7.98 -23.12 -7.92
CA VAL A 74 7.65 -24.54 -7.80
C VAL A 74 7.71 -25.22 -9.16
N ASP A 75 8.00 -26.53 -9.15
CA ASP A 75 7.93 -27.39 -10.33
C ASP A 75 6.48 -27.76 -10.68
N GLU A 76 6.29 -28.59 -11.70
CA GLU A 76 4.97 -29.06 -12.15
C GLU A 76 4.23 -29.89 -11.09
N ASN A 77 4.93 -30.40 -10.08
CA ASN A 77 4.38 -31.20 -8.98
C ASN A 77 4.12 -30.36 -7.72
N GLY A 78 4.45 -29.05 -7.75
CA GLY A 78 4.30 -28.14 -6.62
C GLY A 78 5.46 -28.16 -5.63
N ASN A 79 6.60 -28.80 -5.93
CA ASN A 79 7.76 -28.81 -5.06
C ASN A 79 8.63 -27.57 -5.30
N PRO A 80 9.24 -26.97 -4.26
CA PRO A 80 10.15 -25.84 -4.42
C PRO A 80 11.33 -26.19 -5.32
N ILE A 81 11.64 -25.32 -6.26
CA ILE A 81 12.85 -25.42 -7.08
C ILE A 81 14.02 -24.90 -6.25
N LEU A 82 15.08 -25.71 -6.15
CA LEU A 82 16.30 -25.34 -5.45
C LEU A 82 17.37 -24.88 -6.44
N ASP A 83 18.22 -23.96 -6.01
CA ASP A 83 19.42 -23.53 -6.74
C ASP A 83 20.60 -24.50 -6.50
N GLU A 84 21.77 -24.15 -7.06
CA GLU A 84 23.02 -24.93 -6.94
C GLU A 84 23.52 -25.08 -5.49
N ASN A 85 23.08 -24.23 -4.58
CA ASN A 85 23.44 -24.22 -3.16
C ASN A 85 22.39 -24.94 -2.30
N GLY A 86 21.30 -25.43 -2.89
CA GLY A 86 20.19 -26.04 -2.19
C GLY A 86 19.19 -25.04 -1.58
N GLU A 87 19.29 -23.74 -1.94
CA GLU A 87 18.35 -22.72 -1.50
C GLU A 87 17.15 -22.63 -2.42
N THR A 88 15.97 -22.32 -1.85
CA THR A 88 14.74 -22.17 -2.64
C THR A 88 14.83 -20.97 -3.57
N VAL A 89 14.69 -21.20 -4.87
CA VAL A 89 14.60 -20.13 -5.85
C VAL A 89 13.28 -19.36 -5.65
N THR A 90 13.37 -18.05 -5.47
CA THR A 90 12.19 -17.20 -5.30
C THR A 90 12.04 -16.20 -6.44
N PHE A 91 10.82 -15.68 -6.59
CA PHE A 91 10.55 -14.54 -7.48
C PHE A 91 9.68 -13.51 -6.77
N LYS A 92 9.83 -12.25 -7.17
CA LYS A 92 9.04 -11.16 -6.62
C LYS A 92 7.77 -10.96 -7.45
N ARG A 93 6.63 -10.85 -6.79
CA ARG A 93 5.37 -10.48 -7.42
C ARG A 93 4.65 -9.39 -6.62
N LYS A 94 3.76 -8.65 -7.26
CA LYS A 94 2.89 -7.69 -6.59
C LYS A 94 2.00 -8.43 -5.57
N ILE A 95 1.89 -7.85 -4.36
CA ILE A 95 0.95 -8.33 -3.34
C ILE A 95 -0.50 -8.19 -3.84
N SER A 96 -1.34 -9.16 -3.55
CA SER A 96 -2.68 -9.28 -4.12
C SER A 96 -3.71 -9.64 -3.07
N LYS A 97 -4.79 -8.87 -2.96
CA LYS A 97 -5.91 -9.15 -2.03
C LYS A 97 -6.55 -10.53 -2.23
N ARG A 98 -6.40 -11.16 -3.41
CA ARG A 98 -6.96 -12.48 -3.69
C ARG A 98 -6.08 -13.62 -3.18
N LYS A 99 -4.77 -13.40 -3.08
CA LYS A 99 -3.78 -14.43 -2.72
C LYS A 99 -3.17 -14.20 -1.34
N ASP A 100 -3.09 -12.94 -0.91
CA ASP A 100 -2.31 -12.52 0.26
C ASP A 100 -3.24 -11.87 1.28
N PRO A 101 -3.57 -12.55 2.40
CA PRO A 101 -4.42 -11.99 3.45
C PRO A 101 -3.91 -10.64 3.98
N GLU A 102 -2.60 -10.49 4.08
CA GLU A 102 -1.92 -9.27 4.53
C GLU A 102 -2.07 -8.07 3.57
N ALA A 103 -2.66 -8.26 2.38
CA ALA A 103 -3.06 -7.16 1.53
C ALA A 103 -4.40 -6.51 1.94
N ALA A 104 -5.08 -7.07 2.94
CA ALA A 104 -6.34 -6.57 3.47
C ALA A 104 -6.14 -5.95 4.86
N VAL A 105 -6.73 -4.77 5.09
CA VAL A 105 -6.67 -4.08 6.40
C VAL A 105 -7.25 -4.94 7.53
N SER A 106 -8.29 -5.71 7.24
CA SER A 106 -8.93 -6.63 8.19
C SER A 106 -8.00 -7.70 8.77
N TYR A 107 -6.99 -8.10 8.00
CA TYR A 107 -5.99 -9.05 8.45
C TYR A 107 -5.22 -8.54 9.68
N TYR A 108 -4.72 -7.32 9.64
CA TYR A 108 -3.97 -6.72 10.75
C TYR A 108 -4.83 -6.54 11.99
N HIS A 109 -6.08 -6.13 11.79
CA HIS A 109 -7.02 -6.00 12.89
C HIS A 109 -7.31 -7.35 13.54
N GLN A 110 -7.53 -8.40 12.76
CA GLN A 110 -7.75 -9.76 13.27
C GLN A 110 -6.50 -10.31 13.97
N ALA A 111 -5.30 -9.99 13.45
CA ALA A 111 -4.03 -10.38 14.05
C ALA A 111 -3.67 -9.58 15.32
N GLY A 112 -4.51 -8.62 15.74
CA GLY A 112 -4.25 -7.77 16.90
C GLY A 112 -3.13 -6.75 16.71
N ILE A 113 -2.77 -6.43 15.47
CA ILE A 113 -1.74 -5.43 15.17
C ILE A 113 -2.38 -4.03 15.20
N PRO A 114 -1.90 -3.10 16.04
CA PRO A 114 -2.44 -1.74 16.11
C PRO A 114 -2.35 -1.01 14.77
N LYS A 115 -3.37 -0.21 14.47
CA LYS A 115 -3.40 0.60 13.24
C LYS A 115 -2.22 1.58 13.14
N GLU A 116 -1.75 2.07 14.27
CA GLU A 116 -0.57 2.93 14.39
C GLU A 116 0.67 2.21 13.89
N SER A 117 0.86 0.96 14.29
CA SER A 117 1.99 0.11 13.84
C SER A 117 1.97 -0.12 12.33
N VAL A 118 0.80 -0.41 11.76
CA VAL A 118 0.66 -0.59 10.30
C VAL A 118 1.01 0.70 9.56
N LYS A 119 0.56 1.86 10.06
CA LYS A 119 0.89 3.16 9.46
C LYS A 119 2.40 3.45 9.50
N GLU A 120 3.05 3.24 10.64
CA GLU A 120 4.51 3.40 10.80
C GLU A 120 5.28 2.50 9.83
N TYR A 121 4.89 1.24 9.74
CA TYR A 121 5.49 0.30 8.80
C TYR A 121 5.31 0.76 7.35
N LEU A 122 4.09 1.16 6.96
CA LEU A 122 3.83 1.65 5.60
C LEU A 122 4.64 2.91 5.28
N MET A 123 4.84 3.81 6.24
CA MET A 123 5.69 4.99 6.06
C MET A 123 7.17 4.60 5.87
N THR A 124 7.66 3.63 6.64
CA THR A 124 9.01 3.07 6.48
C THR A 124 9.23 2.51 5.08
N VAL A 125 8.22 1.79 4.56
CA VAL A 125 8.26 1.19 3.22
C VAL A 125 8.13 2.23 2.11
N ALA A 126 7.29 3.25 2.32
CA ALA A 126 6.98 4.26 1.31
C ALA A 126 8.08 5.31 1.14
N ASN A 127 8.87 5.59 2.17
CA ASN A 127 9.85 6.68 2.16
C ASN A 127 11.12 6.32 2.93
N SER A 128 12.24 6.26 2.22
CA SER A 128 13.54 5.88 2.78
C SER A 128 14.06 6.81 3.90
N ASP A 129 13.58 8.06 3.96
CA ASP A 129 14.03 9.01 4.99
C ASP A 129 13.25 8.83 6.31
N PHE A 130 12.13 8.11 6.28
CA PHE A 130 11.25 7.99 7.45
C PHE A 130 11.90 7.26 8.62
N GLU A 131 12.62 6.18 8.38
CA GLU A 131 13.28 5.40 9.44
C GLU A 131 14.31 6.23 10.23
N MET A 132 15.09 7.03 9.51
CA MET A 132 16.07 7.93 10.14
C MET A 132 15.38 9.06 10.90
N TRP A 133 14.32 9.62 10.32
CA TRP A 133 13.53 10.65 10.99
C TRP A 133 12.90 10.11 12.28
N ARG A 134 12.29 8.93 12.25
CA ARG A 134 11.64 8.29 13.41
C ARG A 134 12.67 8.00 14.52
N LYS A 135 13.86 7.53 14.15
CA LYS A 135 14.94 7.30 15.11
C LYS A 135 15.34 8.57 15.90
N ASN A 136 15.28 9.72 15.25
CA ASN A 136 15.62 11.01 15.84
C ASN A 136 14.43 11.71 16.51
N ASN A 137 13.19 11.26 16.28
CA ASN A 137 11.94 11.86 16.72
C ASN A 137 10.99 10.77 17.27
N GLY A 138 11.45 9.97 18.23
CA GLY A 138 10.77 8.77 18.72
C GLY A 138 9.30 8.97 19.08
N SER A 139 9.00 10.01 19.88
CA SER A 139 7.66 10.32 20.38
C SER A 139 6.85 11.31 19.53
N ALA A 140 7.41 11.78 18.39
CA ALA A 140 6.70 12.72 17.52
C ALA A 140 5.51 12.05 16.84
N ASP A 141 4.45 12.83 16.57
CA ASP A 141 3.32 12.33 15.78
C ASP A 141 3.79 11.94 14.37
N LEU A 142 3.25 10.84 13.83
CA LEU A 142 3.54 10.36 12.47
C LEU A 142 3.35 11.45 11.41
N TYR A 143 2.35 12.30 11.60
CA TYR A 143 2.01 13.37 10.66
C TYR A 143 2.95 14.58 10.72
N GLU A 144 3.88 14.63 11.68
CA GLU A 144 4.95 15.63 11.72
C GLU A 144 6.10 15.29 10.76
N PHE A 145 6.13 14.07 10.23
CA PHE A 145 7.12 13.69 9.22
C PHE A 145 6.97 14.54 7.96
N PRO A 146 8.03 15.22 7.48
CA PRO A 146 8.00 16.05 6.28
C PRO A 146 7.95 15.19 5.01
N PHE A 147 6.81 14.54 4.77
CA PHE A 147 6.62 13.61 3.67
C PHE A 147 6.77 14.30 2.31
N ALA A 148 7.66 13.79 1.48
CA ALA A 148 7.90 14.29 0.13
C ALA A 148 7.63 13.21 -0.92
N LEU A 149 6.65 13.44 -1.80
CA LEU A 149 6.27 12.50 -2.88
C LEU A 149 7.46 12.10 -3.76
N LYS A 150 8.40 13.03 -4.02
CA LYS A 150 9.62 12.75 -4.80
C LYS A 150 10.58 11.75 -4.18
N LYS A 151 10.40 11.41 -2.90
CA LYS A 151 11.19 10.43 -2.17
C LYS A 151 10.57 9.03 -2.15
N MET A 152 9.38 8.88 -2.72
CA MET A 152 8.77 7.56 -2.91
C MET A 152 9.49 6.79 -4.00
N SER A 153 9.70 5.48 -3.79
CA SER A 153 10.26 4.62 -4.85
C SER A 153 9.30 4.52 -6.03
N THR A 154 9.83 4.74 -7.24
CA THR A 154 9.06 4.69 -8.49
C THR A 154 9.40 3.48 -9.37
N THR A 155 10.52 2.84 -9.13
CA THR A 155 11.06 1.76 -10.00
C THR A 155 10.99 0.40 -9.36
N GLU A 156 11.47 0.27 -8.12
CA GLU A 156 11.52 -0.99 -7.40
C GLU A 156 10.50 -0.99 -6.26
N GLY A 157 9.63 -2.00 -6.27
CA GLY A 157 8.68 -2.23 -5.17
C GLY A 157 9.40 -2.77 -3.93
N ALA A 158 9.00 -2.28 -2.77
CA ALA A 158 9.48 -2.81 -1.51
C ALA A 158 8.83 -4.17 -1.22
N LEU A 159 9.62 -5.11 -0.71
CA LEU A 159 9.09 -6.38 -0.23
C LEU A 159 8.30 -6.15 1.07
N PHE A 160 7.13 -6.76 1.14
CA PHE A 160 6.39 -6.87 2.38
C PHE A 160 7.15 -7.82 3.31
N ASP A 161 7.40 -7.36 4.52
CA ASP A 161 8.14 -8.06 5.56
C ASP A 161 7.32 -8.02 6.86
N MET A 162 6.80 -9.17 7.27
CA MET A 162 6.02 -9.31 8.49
C MET A 162 6.88 -9.16 9.75
N ASP A 163 8.11 -9.67 9.74
CA ASP A 163 9.01 -9.58 10.88
C ASP A 163 9.38 -8.12 11.16
N LYS A 164 9.62 -7.34 10.08
CA LYS A 164 9.82 -5.90 10.18
C LYS A 164 8.58 -5.17 10.73
N LEU A 165 7.38 -5.56 10.30
CA LEU A 165 6.14 -4.99 10.84
C LEU A 165 5.99 -5.29 12.34
N ILE A 166 6.28 -6.51 12.76
CA ILE A 166 6.23 -6.90 14.19
C ILE A 166 7.26 -6.11 15.00
N ASP A 167 8.45 -5.90 14.45
CA ASP A 167 9.49 -5.13 15.12
C ASP A 167 9.11 -3.64 15.27
N VAL A 168 8.57 -3.04 14.22
CA VAL A 168 7.98 -1.69 14.28
C VAL A 168 6.84 -1.65 15.30
N SER A 169 5.99 -2.68 15.34
CA SER A 169 4.85 -2.75 16.26
C SER A 169 5.28 -2.77 17.73
N LYS A 170 6.37 -3.46 18.07
CA LYS A 170 6.92 -3.45 19.44
C LYS A 170 7.29 -2.03 19.89
N ASN A 171 7.94 -1.28 19.01
CA ASN A 171 8.36 0.09 19.32
C ASN A 171 7.13 1.01 19.49
N VAL A 172 6.13 0.88 18.62
CA VAL A 172 4.89 1.67 18.70
C VAL A 172 4.11 1.37 19.99
N ILE A 173 3.94 0.07 20.33
CA ILE A 173 3.21 -0.33 21.53
C ILE A 173 3.95 0.11 22.82
N ALA A 174 5.28 0.15 22.80
CA ALA A 174 6.07 0.61 23.94
C ALA A 174 5.81 2.08 24.31
N GLU A 175 5.31 2.89 23.37
CA GLU A 175 4.92 4.29 23.59
C GLU A 175 3.47 4.45 24.08
N PHE A 176 2.67 3.37 24.10
CA PHE A 176 1.28 3.43 24.56
C PHE A 176 1.20 3.50 26.08
N SER A 177 0.20 4.23 26.58
CA SER A 177 -0.13 4.15 28.00
C SER A 177 -0.79 2.81 28.34
N ALA A 178 -0.76 2.42 29.61
CA ALA A 178 -1.39 1.20 30.08
C ALA A 178 -2.90 1.17 29.77
N GLU A 179 -3.56 2.33 29.90
CA GLU A 179 -4.98 2.50 29.57
C GLU A 179 -5.24 2.24 28.08
N LYS A 180 -4.41 2.80 27.20
CA LYS A 180 -4.52 2.58 25.74
C LYS A 180 -4.35 1.11 25.38
N VAL A 181 -3.35 0.44 25.97
CA VAL A 181 -3.13 -0.99 25.75
C VAL A 181 -4.35 -1.80 26.23
N TYR A 182 -4.88 -1.50 27.41
CA TYR A 182 -6.06 -2.17 27.93
C TYR A 182 -7.28 -2.00 27.04
N GLU A 183 -7.58 -0.76 26.61
CA GLU A 183 -8.70 -0.46 25.73
C GLU A 183 -8.59 -1.19 24.37
N ASP A 184 -7.42 -1.19 23.78
CA ASP A 184 -7.17 -1.87 22.49
C ASP A 184 -7.31 -3.39 22.61
N VAL A 185 -6.74 -3.99 23.67
CA VAL A 185 -6.84 -5.43 23.93
C VAL A 185 -8.28 -5.83 24.25
N TYR A 186 -8.97 -5.05 25.07
CA TYR A 186 -10.38 -5.31 25.41
C TYR A 186 -11.29 -5.24 24.18
N SER A 187 -11.14 -4.19 23.37
CA SER A 187 -11.90 -4.03 22.12
C SER A 187 -11.64 -5.16 21.12
N TRP A 188 -10.39 -5.61 21.02
CA TRP A 188 -10.03 -6.75 20.18
C TRP A 188 -10.63 -8.05 20.72
N ALA A 189 -10.49 -8.31 22.02
CA ALA A 189 -11.01 -9.52 22.67
C ALA A 189 -12.53 -9.61 22.57
N GLU A 190 -13.24 -8.49 22.69
CA GLU A 190 -14.70 -8.43 22.52
C GLU A 190 -15.14 -8.97 21.16
N ARG A 191 -14.33 -8.78 20.13
CA ARG A 191 -14.66 -9.18 18.77
C ARG A 191 -14.15 -10.57 18.39
N TYR A 192 -13.00 -10.96 18.92
CA TYR A 192 -12.27 -12.13 18.44
C TYR A 192 -11.99 -13.20 19.48
N ASP A 193 -12.02 -12.87 20.78
CA ASP A 193 -11.69 -13.82 21.85
C ASP A 193 -12.52 -13.57 23.11
N SER A 194 -13.66 -14.25 23.18
CA SER A 194 -14.58 -14.13 24.33
C SER A 194 -13.98 -14.66 25.65
N VAL A 195 -13.00 -15.56 25.59
CA VAL A 195 -12.32 -16.09 26.78
C VAL A 195 -11.41 -15.01 27.35
N LEU A 196 -10.55 -14.42 26.50
CA LEU A 196 -9.69 -13.31 26.93
C LEU A 196 -10.54 -12.13 27.45
N LYS A 197 -11.64 -11.77 26.75
CA LYS A 197 -12.56 -10.71 27.22
C LYS A 197 -13.05 -10.95 28.64
N SER A 198 -13.36 -12.21 29.01
CA SER A 198 -13.85 -12.54 30.34
C SER A 198 -12.78 -12.49 31.45
N MET A 199 -11.51 -12.42 31.05
CA MET A 199 -10.36 -12.36 31.99
C MET A 199 -9.86 -10.91 32.21
N LEU A 200 -10.28 -9.98 31.36
CA LEU A 200 -9.97 -8.54 31.42
C LEU A 200 -11.02 -7.77 32.23
#